data_89cd79adbd495f80f57e64e19e646fb8
#
_entry.id   89cd79adbd495f80f57e64e19e646fb8
#
_cell.length_a   1.000
_cell.length_b   1.000
_cell.length_c   1.000
_cell.angle_alpha   90.00
_cell.angle_beta   90.00
_cell.angle_gamma   90.00
#
_symmetry.space_group_name_H-M   'P 1'
#
loop_
_entity.id
_entity.type
_entity.pdbx_description
1 polymer ?
#
loop_
_entity_poly.entity_id
_entity_poly.type
_entity_poly.pdbx_seq_one_letter_code
_entity_poly.pdbx_strand_id
1 'polypeptide(L)'
;MVDFGAQYAQLIARRVREAGVYSEIVPHSMDAAAMLDKQPSAIILSGGPSSVYADGAPSVDPALFDAGVPVLGICYGFQAMAQALGGTVGRTGTREYGHTPARVAEGSCLFDGTPDDQVVWMSHGDAVQAAPEGFTVTASTSQTPVAAFENPGRRLYGLQWHPEVLHSEHGQAALVNFLHKEAGLPATWTPDNIIDEQVARIREQVGDAHVICGLSGGVDSSVAAALVHRAVGDQLTCIFVDHGLLRAGEREQVEHDYAEGMGIRVITVDETERFLSALAGVTEPEAKRKIIGREFIRSFEAAQRRVIEAVGAEGGEIRFLVQGTLYPDVVESGGGEGAANIKSHHNVGGLPEDLDFELIEPLRELFKDEVRAIGRELGVPEKIVARQPFPGPGLGIRVIGEVTAENLRVLRAADAIAREELTAAGLDDEIWQCPVVLLADVRSVGVQGDGRTYGHPIVLRPVSSEDAMTADWTRLPYDVLARISNRITNSVPEVNRVVLDCTSKPPGTIEWE
;
A
#
# COMPACT_ATOMS: atom_id res chain seq x y z
N MET A 1 -17.72 -1.83 5.86
CA MET A 1 -17.08 -2.53 6.98
C MET A 1 -16.90 -1.57 8.14
N VAL A 2 -17.29 -1.97 9.37
CA VAL A 2 -17.14 -1.15 10.59
C VAL A 2 -15.82 -1.51 11.26
N ASP A 3 -14.96 -0.51 11.45
CA ASP A 3 -13.65 -0.68 12.08
C ASP A 3 -13.70 -0.39 13.58
N PHE A 4 -13.39 -1.40 14.41
CA PHE A 4 -13.29 -1.28 15.85
C PHE A 4 -11.86 -1.00 16.35
N GLY A 5 -10.94 -0.63 15.45
CA GLY A 5 -9.57 -0.25 15.78
C GLY A 5 -8.59 -1.44 15.81
N ALA A 6 -8.89 -2.53 15.12
CA ALA A 6 -7.95 -3.64 14.94
C ALA A 6 -7.02 -3.42 13.75
N GLN A 7 -5.81 -3.99 13.83
CA GLN A 7 -4.82 -3.94 12.75
C GLN A 7 -5.30 -4.56 11.43
N TYR A 8 -6.30 -5.45 11.48
CA TYR A 8 -6.77 -6.24 10.33
C TYR A 8 -7.98 -5.66 9.59
N ALA A 9 -8.49 -4.47 9.98
CA ALA A 9 -9.64 -3.87 9.31
C ALA A 9 -9.42 -3.67 7.80
N GLN A 10 -8.27 -3.12 7.43
CA GLN A 10 -7.90 -2.95 6.01
C GLN A 10 -7.75 -4.30 5.30
N LEU A 11 -7.24 -5.33 5.99
CA LEU A 11 -7.08 -6.66 5.42
C LEU A 11 -8.45 -7.32 5.14
N ILE A 12 -9.42 -7.17 6.05
CA ILE A 12 -10.80 -7.65 5.81
C ILE A 12 -11.38 -6.98 4.56
N ALA A 13 -11.28 -5.63 4.46
CA ALA A 13 -11.76 -4.90 3.30
C ALA A 13 -11.12 -5.38 1.99
N ARG A 14 -9.82 -5.64 2.01
CA ARG A 14 -9.08 -6.18 0.88
C ARG A 14 -9.55 -7.58 0.49
N ARG A 15 -9.79 -8.49 1.47
CA ARG A 15 -10.32 -9.83 1.20
C ARG A 15 -11.72 -9.81 0.59
N VAL A 16 -12.56 -8.85 0.98
CA VAL A 16 -13.87 -8.62 0.36
C VAL A 16 -13.70 -8.22 -1.12
N ARG A 17 -12.75 -7.35 -1.43
CA ARG A 17 -12.46 -6.92 -2.80
C ARG A 17 -11.83 -8.03 -3.65
N GLU A 18 -10.99 -8.86 -3.07
CA GLU A 18 -10.48 -10.08 -3.72
C GLU A 18 -11.61 -11.06 -4.09
N ALA A 19 -12.73 -11.03 -3.36
CA ALA A 19 -13.96 -11.74 -3.73
C ALA A 19 -14.79 -11.00 -4.81
N GLY A 20 -14.29 -9.92 -5.38
CA GLY A 20 -14.98 -9.15 -6.43
C GLY A 20 -16.11 -8.25 -5.92
N VAL A 21 -16.12 -7.89 -4.63
CA VAL A 21 -17.12 -7.01 -4.02
C VAL A 21 -16.46 -5.75 -3.50
N TYR A 22 -16.98 -4.57 -3.88
CA TYR A 22 -16.50 -3.30 -3.33
C TYR A 22 -16.69 -3.24 -1.82
N SER A 23 -15.76 -2.65 -1.11
CA SER A 23 -15.83 -2.44 0.34
C SER A 23 -15.35 -1.05 0.74
N GLU A 24 -16.03 -0.46 1.71
CA GLU A 24 -15.68 0.82 2.35
C GLU A 24 -15.49 0.62 3.85
N ILE A 25 -14.47 1.25 4.43
CA ILE A 25 -14.20 1.22 5.86
C ILE A 25 -14.83 2.45 6.51
N VAL A 26 -15.61 2.24 7.57
CA VAL A 26 -16.19 3.32 8.39
C VAL A 26 -15.79 3.11 9.86
N PRO A 27 -15.55 4.19 10.63
CA PRO A 27 -15.20 4.06 12.04
C PRO A 27 -16.41 3.61 12.87
N HIS A 28 -16.17 2.84 13.94
CA HIS A 28 -17.22 2.41 14.88
C HIS A 28 -17.96 3.58 15.56
N SER A 29 -17.36 4.77 15.57
CA SER A 29 -17.97 6.00 16.11
C SER A 29 -19.06 6.61 15.22
N MET A 30 -19.18 6.15 13.96
CA MET A 30 -20.30 6.52 13.09
C MET A 30 -21.59 5.93 13.62
N ASP A 31 -22.65 6.73 13.73
CA ASP A 31 -23.94 6.22 14.20
C ASP A 31 -24.60 5.27 13.18
N ALA A 32 -25.48 4.40 13.66
CA ALA A 32 -26.14 3.40 12.82
C ALA A 32 -26.97 4.02 11.67
N ALA A 33 -27.61 5.16 11.90
CA ALA A 33 -28.39 5.85 10.88
C ALA A 33 -27.49 6.33 9.74
N ALA A 34 -26.36 6.97 10.06
CA ALA A 34 -25.40 7.41 9.06
C ALA A 34 -24.75 6.24 8.29
N MET A 35 -24.52 5.09 8.96
CA MET A 35 -24.07 3.87 8.28
C MET A 35 -25.12 3.35 7.29
N LEU A 36 -26.41 3.33 7.70
CA LEU A 36 -27.52 2.85 6.86
C LEU A 36 -27.87 3.82 5.72
N ASP A 37 -27.68 5.12 5.92
CA ASP A 37 -27.84 6.14 4.87
C ASP A 37 -26.87 5.94 3.69
N LYS A 38 -25.73 5.27 3.92
CA LYS A 38 -24.83 4.82 2.85
C LYS A 38 -25.38 3.66 2.01
N GLN A 39 -26.53 3.11 2.39
CA GLN A 39 -27.20 1.99 1.71
C GLN A 39 -26.31 0.75 1.54
N PRO A 40 -25.67 0.25 2.61
CA PRO A 40 -24.81 -0.92 2.53
C PRO A 40 -25.62 -2.16 2.10
N SER A 41 -25.09 -2.92 1.17
CA SER A 41 -25.67 -4.22 0.76
C SER A 41 -25.33 -5.35 1.73
N ALA A 42 -24.23 -5.21 2.49
CA ALA A 42 -23.86 -6.05 3.62
C ALA A 42 -22.99 -5.25 4.61
N ILE A 43 -22.92 -5.69 5.87
CA ILE A 43 -22.10 -5.07 6.91
C ILE A 43 -21.16 -6.14 7.49
N ILE A 44 -19.86 -5.81 7.62
CA ILE A 44 -18.89 -6.63 8.33
C ILE A 44 -18.40 -5.83 9.54
N LEU A 45 -18.45 -6.44 10.71
CA LEU A 45 -17.95 -5.90 11.98
C LEU A 45 -16.56 -6.49 12.23
N SER A 46 -15.52 -5.64 12.26
CA SER A 46 -14.13 -6.09 12.37
C SER A 46 -13.74 -6.60 13.76
N GLY A 47 -12.52 -7.07 13.91
CA GLY A 47 -11.87 -7.26 15.21
C GLY A 47 -11.67 -5.93 15.95
N GLY A 48 -11.27 -6.01 17.22
CA GLY A 48 -10.99 -4.84 18.07
C GLY A 48 -9.94 -5.16 19.15
N PRO A 49 -9.28 -4.13 19.73
CA PRO A 49 -8.19 -4.33 20.68
C PRO A 49 -8.64 -4.61 22.12
N SER A 50 -9.94 -4.44 22.43
CA SER A 50 -10.47 -4.44 23.79
C SER A 50 -11.40 -5.62 24.06
N SER A 51 -11.71 -5.88 25.35
CA SER A 51 -12.84 -6.72 25.73
C SER A 51 -14.15 -5.96 25.56
N VAL A 52 -15.20 -6.60 25.02
CA VAL A 52 -16.50 -5.95 24.75
C VAL A 52 -17.21 -5.43 26.00
N TYR A 53 -16.81 -5.87 27.18
CA TYR A 53 -17.33 -5.44 28.49
C TYR A 53 -16.38 -4.51 29.26
N ALA A 54 -15.29 -4.05 28.64
CA ALA A 54 -14.40 -3.07 29.23
C ALA A 54 -15.04 -1.68 29.23
N ASP A 55 -14.73 -0.86 30.24
CA ASP A 55 -15.21 0.51 30.31
C ASP A 55 -14.72 1.30 29.09
N GLY A 56 -15.66 1.89 28.36
CA GLY A 56 -15.37 2.64 27.13
C GLY A 56 -15.10 1.78 25.90
N ALA A 57 -15.36 0.46 25.95
CA ALA A 57 -15.24 -0.41 24.80
C ALA A 57 -16.21 0.01 23.68
N PRO A 58 -15.80 -0.04 22.41
CA PRO A 58 -16.69 0.21 21.30
C PRO A 58 -17.92 -0.69 21.33
N SER A 59 -19.12 -0.13 21.19
CA SER A 59 -20.38 -0.88 21.16
C SER A 59 -20.99 -0.85 19.76
N VAL A 60 -21.83 -1.82 19.46
CA VAL A 60 -22.63 -1.89 18.24
C VAL A 60 -24.06 -1.47 18.56
N ASP A 61 -24.62 -0.54 17.82
CA ASP A 61 -26.03 -0.20 17.92
C ASP A 61 -26.89 -1.38 17.42
N PRO A 62 -27.78 -1.95 18.25
CA PRO A 62 -28.66 -3.04 17.85
C PRO A 62 -29.51 -2.74 16.60
N ALA A 63 -29.79 -1.48 16.29
CA ALA A 63 -30.52 -1.07 15.10
C ALA A 63 -29.89 -1.60 13.79
N LEU A 64 -28.57 -1.80 13.75
CA LEU A 64 -27.90 -2.41 12.60
C LEU A 64 -28.34 -3.86 12.34
N PHE A 65 -28.69 -4.60 13.39
CA PHE A 65 -29.13 -6.00 13.28
C PHE A 65 -30.61 -6.15 12.90
N ASP A 66 -31.39 -5.08 13.02
CA ASP A 66 -32.82 -5.04 12.67
C ASP A 66 -33.07 -4.36 11.31
N ALA A 67 -32.02 -3.84 10.66
CA ALA A 67 -32.12 -3.15 9.37
C ALA A 67 -32.37 -4.09 8.17
N GLY A 68 -32.34 -5.42 8.36
CA GLY A 68 -32.53 -6.39 7.29
C GLY A 68 -31.32 -6.54 6.34
N VAL A 69 -30.24 -5.84 6.61
CA VAL A 69 -28.96 -5.96 5.89
C VAL A 69 -28.19 -7.15 6.45
N PRO A 70 -27.56 -8.02 5.63
CA PRO A 70 -26.71 -9.09 6.13
C PRO A 70 -25.55 -8.56 6.95
N VAL A 71 -25.31 -9.15 8.12
CA VAL A 71 -24.19 -8.75 9.01
C VAL A 71 -23.32 -9.95 9.33
N LEU A 72 -21.98 -9.77 9.18
CA LEU A 72 -20.96 -10.71 9.63
C LEU A 72 -20.12 -10.08 10.74
N GLY A 73 -20.11 -10.69 11.93
CA GLY A 73 -19.20 -10.29 13.01
C GLY A 73 -17.91 -11.14 13.00
N ILE A 74 -16.74 -10.49 13.09
CA ILE A 74 -15.43 -11.14 13.15
C ILE A 74 -14.76 -10.80 14.47
N CYS A 75 -14.33 -11.81 15.25
CA CYS A 75 -13.59 -11.67 16.49
C CYS A 75 -14.29 -10.72 17.48
N TYR A 76 -13.81 -9.49 17.67
CA TYR A 76 -14.48 -8.48 18.50
C TYR A 76 -15.92 -8.20 18.01
N GLY A 77 -16.11 -8.00 16.70
CA GLY A 77 -17.42 -7.76 16.11
C GLY A 77 -18.41 -8.90 16.33
N PHE A 78 -17.92 -10.15 16.37
CA PHE A 78 -18.71 -11.33 16.74
C PHE A 78 -19.14 -11.28 18.22
N GLN A 79 -18.22 -10.94 19.12
CA GLN A 79 -18.52 -10.81 20.55
C GLN A 79 -19.47 -9.64 20.81
N ALA A 80 -19.26 -8.49 20.16
CA ALA A 80 -20.14 -7.32 20.26
C ALA A 80 -21.56 -7.62 19.75
N MET A 81 -21.69 -8.35 18.64
CA MET A 81 -22.99 -8.85 18.15
C MET A 81 -23.64 -9.79 19.15
N ALA A 82 -22.89 -10.75 19.69
CA ALA A 82 -23.43 -11.67 20.69
C ALA A 82 -23.98 -10.91 21.91
N GLN A 83 -23.21 -9.98 22.45
CA GLN A 83 -23.61 -9.16 23.61
C GLN A 83 -24.84 -8.30 23.31
N ALA A 84 -24.87 -7.61 22.18
CA ALA A 84 -25.98 -6.73 21.78
C ALA A 84 -27.29 -7.49 21.57
N LEU A 85 -27.22 -8.78 21.19
CA LEU A 85 -28.38 -9.64 20.95
C LEU A 85 -28.75 -10.55 22.14
N GLY A 86 -28.13 -10.34 23.30
CA GLY A 86 -28.49 -11.05 24.56
C GLY A 86 -27.71 -12.36 24.76
N GLY A 87 -26.68 -12.63 23.99
CA GLY A 87 -25.71 -13.69 24.26
C GLY A 87 -24.76 -13.33 25.41
N THR A 88 -23.93 -14.27 25.82
CA THR A 88 -22.98 -14.08 26.91
C THR A 88 -21.55 -14.15 26.42
N VAL A 89 -20.76 -13.10 26.71
CA VAL A 89 -19.33 -13.04 26.45
C VAL A 89 -18.57 -12.99 27.78
N GLY A 90 -17.48 -13.72 27.87
CA GLY A 90 -16.68 -13.75 29.10
C GLY A 90 -15.33 -14.43 28.92
N ARG A 91 -14.51 -14.36 29.95
CA ARG A 91 -13.19 -15.02 29.96
C ARG A 91 -13.34 -16.54 30.00
N THR A 92 -12.66 -17.22 29.14
CA THR A 92 -12.64 -18.70 29.11
C THR A 92 -11.65 -19.32 30.09
N GLY A 93 -10.82 -18.50 30.74
CA GLY A 93 -9.74 -18.98 31.62
C GLY A 93 -8.48 -19.43 30.86
N THR A 94 -8.62 -19.78 29.61
CA THR A 94 -7.54 -20.06 28.65
C THR A 94 -7.65 -19.09 27.47
N ARG A 95 -6.49 -18.66 26.96
CA ARG A 95 -6.43 -17.77 25.78
C ARG A 95 -6.15 -18.62 24.55
N GLU A 96 -6.73 -18.27 23.43
CA GLU A 96 -6.42 -18.90 22.15
C GLU A 96 -5.71 -17.89 21.24
N TYR A 97 -4.45 -18.19 20.90
CA TYR A 97 -3.63 -17.41 19.98
C TYR A 97 -2.93 -18.33 18.98
N GLY A 98 -2.96 -17.94 17.71
CA GLY A 98 -2.31 -18.68 16.63
C GLY A 98 -3.17 -19.80 16.06
N HIS A 99 -2.50 -20.81 15.49
CA HIS A 99 -3.15 -21.95 14.86
C HIS A 99 -3.96 -22.78 15.85
N THR A 100 -5.26 -22.85 15.63
CA THR A 100 -6.20 -23.57 16.49
C THR A 100 -7.07 -24.50 15.65
N PRO A 101 -7.14 -25.81 15.98
CA PRO A 101 -8.11 -26.70 15.34
C PRO A 101 -9.54 -26.30 15.72
N ALA A 102 -10.38 -26.12 14.72
CA ALA A 102 -11.80 -25.84 14.85
C ALA A 102 -12.62 -26.89 14.12
N ARG A 103 -13.75 -27.24 14.71
CA ARG A 103 -14.74 -28.13 14.08
C ARG A 103 -15.97 -27.33 13.69
N VAL A 104 -16.33 -27.46 12.43
CA VAL A 104 -17.48 -26.79 11.80
C VAL A 104 -18.65 -27.78 11.73
N ALA A 105 -19.85 -27.30 11.96
CA ALA A 105 -21.07 -28.10 11.87
C ALA A 105 -21.50 -28.29 10.41
N GLU A 106 -21.95 -29.49 10.09
CA GLU A 106 -22.60 -29.78 8.80
C GLU A 106 -23.84 -28.90 8.62
N GLY A 107 -24.00 -28.33 7.41
CA GLY A 107 -25.14 -27.47 7.06
C GLY A 107 -24.97 -26.01 7.47
N SER A 108 -23.78 -25.58 7.91
CA SER A 108 -23.47 -24.16 8.09
C SER A 108 -23.46 -23.41 6.76
N CYS A 109 -24.08 -22.24 6.73
CA CYS A 109 -24.09 -21.36 5.54
C CYS A 109 -22.70 -20.77 5.25
N LEU A 110 -22.01 -20.30 6.30
CA LEU A 110 -20.68 -19.70 6.12
C LEU A 110 -19.63 -20.70 5.65
N PHE A 111 -19.73 -21.97 6.09
CA PHE A 111 -18.70 -22.98 5.83
C PHE A 111 -19.11 -23.99 4.75
N ASP A 112 -20.15 -23.69 3.98
CA ASP A 112 -20.59 -24.55 2.88
C ASP A 112 -19.46 -24.81 1.89
N GLY A 113 -19.21 -26.10 1.62
CA GLY A 113 -18.14 -26.54 0.72
C GLY A 113 -16.73 -26.54 1.34
N THR A 114 -16.61 -26.30 2.65
CA THR A 114 -15.33 -26.41 3.37
C THR A 114 -15.28 -27.70 4.23
N PRO A 115 -14.09 -28.21 4.61
CA PRO A 115 -13.98 -29.35 5.52
C PRO A 115 -14.55 -29.08 6.90
N ASP A 116 -15.06 -30.12 7.58
CA ASP A 116 -15.58 -30.03 8.95
C ASP A 116 -14.46 -29.71 9.96
N ASP A 117 -13.29 -30.30 9.79
CA ASP A 117 -12.10 -30.05 10.61
C ASP A 117 -11.19 -29.08 9.87
N GLN A 118 -10.90 -27.92 10.47
CA GLN A 118 -10.12 -26.84 9.89
C GLN A 118 -9.09 -26.31 10.88
N VAL A 119 -8.01 -25.71 10.38
CA VAL A 119 -7.09 -24.93 11.17
C VAL A 119 -7.40 -23.44 10.94
N VAL A 120 -7.67 -22.74 12.03
CA VAL A 120 -8.05 -21.32 12.02
C VAL A 120 -7.08 -20.49 12.85
N TRP A 121 -7.00 -19.19 12.59
CA TRP A 121 -6.17 -18.27 13.34
C TRP A 121 -6.97 -17.55 14.41
N MET A 122 -6.73 -17.93 15.66
CA MET A 122 -7.33 -17.30 16.84
C MET A 122 -6.45 -16.19 17.39
N SER A 123 -7.08 -15.14 17.92
CA SER A 123 -6.41 -14.03 18.61
C SER A 123 -7.33 -13.41 19.64
N HIS A 124 -7.68 -14.16 20.69
CA HIS A 124 -8.62 -13.68 21.73
C HIS A 124 -8.34 -14.23 23.11
N GLY A 125 -8.74 -13.44 24.14
CA GLY A 125 -8.74 -13.85 25.55
C GLY A 125 -10.15 -13.99 26.12
N ASP A 126 -11.15 -13.47 25.42
CA ASP A 126 -12.58 -13.56 25.74
C ASP A 126 -13.29 -14.31 24.63
N ALA A 127 -14.35 -15.04 24.93
CA ALA A 127 -15.13 -15.77 23.96
C ALA A 127 -16.63 -15.70 24.27
N VAL A 128 -17.43 -15.96 23.25
CA VAL A 128 -18.87 -16.17 23.40
C VAL A 128 -19.07 -17.49 24.13
N GLN A 129 -19.70 -17.43 25.31
CA GLN A 129 -20.04 -18.59 26.15
C GLN A 129 -21.43 -19.15 25.84
N ALA A 130 -22.35 -18.26 25.46
CA ALA A 130 -23.69 -18.64 25.04
C ALA A 130 -24.12 -17.77 23.83
N ALA A 131 -24.54 -18.43 22.78
CA ALA A 131 -25.10 -17.75 21.60
C ALA A 131 -26.43 -17.06 21.98
N PRO A 132 -26.80 -15.97 21.27
CA PRO A 132 -28.12 -15.35 21.45
C PRO A 132 -29.25 -16.32 21.13
N GLU A 133 -30.45 -16.06 21.67
CA GLU A 133 -31.64 -16.88 21.38
C GLU A 133 -31.97 -16.88 19.88
N GLY A 134 -32.25 -18.05 19.32
CA GLY A 134 -32.58 -18.24 17.93
C GLY A 134 -31.37 -18.36 16.98
N PHE A 135 -30.15 -18.38 17.52
CA PHE A 135 -28.95 -18.64 16.76
C PHE A 135 -28.51 -20.11 16.86
N THR A 136 -28.00 -20.65 15.76
CA THR A 136 -27.40 -21.96 15.71
C THR A 136 -25.88 -21.85 15.85
N VAL A 137 -25.28 -22.59 16.78
CA VAL A 137 -23.81 -22.68 16.87
C VAL A 137 -23.29 -23.55 15.74
N THR A 138 -22.39 -23.01 14.94
CA THR A 138 -21.90 -23.63 13.69
C THR A 138 -20.41 -23.96 13.72
N ALA A 139 -19.67 -23.52 14.73
CA ALA A 139 -18.31 -24.00 14.96
C ALA A 139 -17.93 -23.98 16.43
N SER A 140 -16.98 -24.83 16.80
CA SER A 140 -16.39 -24.92 18.14
C SER A 140 -14.91 -25.28 18.08
N THR A 141 -14.17 -24.93 19.14
CA THR A 141 -12.83 -25.45 19.41
C THR A 141 -12.82 -26.23 20.74
N SER A 142 -11.68 -26.76 21.12
CA SER A 142 -11.53 -27.43 22.40
C SER A 142 -11.72 -26.48 23.63
N GLN A 143 -11.55 -25.19 23.44
CA GLN A 143 -11.60 -24.16 24.49
C GLN A 143 -12.79 -23.20 24.32
N THR A 144 -13.26 -23.01 23.08
CA THR A 144 -14.34 -22.09 22.72
C THR A 144 -15.55 -22.87 22.19
N PRO A 145 -16.55 -23.17 23.06
CA PRO A 145 -17.74 -23.95 22.64
C PRO A 145 -18.59 -23.24 21.57
N VAL A 146 -18.56 -21.91 21.52
CA VAL A 146 -19.25 -21.08 20.54
C VAL A 146 -18.20 -20.30 19.76
N ALA A 147 -17.58 -20.94 18.77
CA ALA A 147 -16.58 -20.31 17.92
C ALA A 147 -17.18 -19.68 16.66
N ALA A 148 -18.38 -20.08 16.25
CA ALA A 148 -19.21 -19.41 15.26
C ALA A 148 -20.69 -19.67 15.53
N PHE A 149 -21.54 -18.75 15.07
CA PHE A 149 -22.98 -18.91 15.08
C PHE A 149 -23.66 -18.24 13.88
N GLU A 150 -24.84 -18.69 13.55
CA GLU A 150 -25.65 -18.21 12.44
C GLU A 150 -27.11 -18.05 12.79
N ASN A 151 -27.77 -17.04 12.21
CA ASN A 151 -29.21 -16.93 12.09
C ASN A 151 -29.57 -16.49 10.66
N PRO A 152 -29.67 -17.42 9.70
CA PRO A 152 -29.95 -17.10 8.30
C PRO A 152 -31.28 -16.36 8.12
N GLY A 153 -32.29 -16.66 8.96
CA GLY A 153 -33.58 -15.97 8.92
C GLY A 153 -33.51 -14.46 9.20
N ARG A 154 -32.51 -14.04 10.01
CA ARG A 154 -32.20 -12.64 10.27
C ARG A 154 -31.00 -12.13 9.45
N ARG A 155 -30.37 -12.99 8.66
CA ARG A 155 -29.15 -12.71 7.88
C ARG A 155 -27.99 -12.25 8.77
N LEU A 156 -27.84 -12.86 9.95
CA LEU A 156 -26.80 -12.55 10.95
C LEU A 156 -25.86 -13.72 11.13
N TYR A 157 -24.56 -13.45 10.99
CA TYR A 157 -23.50 -14.45 11.00
C TYR A 157 -22.34 -13.96 11.84
N GLY A 158 -21.59 -14.87 12.45
CA GLY A 158 -20.44 -14.46 13.22
C GLY A 158 -19.45 -15.60 13.48
N LEU A 159 -18.18 -15.25 13.59
CA LEU A 159 -17.08 -16.17 13.86
C LEU A 159 -15.99 -15.51 14.73
N GLN A 160 -15.37 -16.32 15.60
CA GLN A 160 -14.42 -15.84 16.60
C GLN A 160 -13.01 -15.64 16.03
N TRP A 161 -12.63 -16.39 15.01
CA TRP A 161 -11.31 -16.31 14.41
C TRP A 161 -11.22 -15.25 13.32
N HIS A 162 -10.03 -15.06 12.78
CA HIS A 162 -9.74 -14.13 11.69
C HIS A 162 -9.73 -14.84 10.34
N PRO A 163 -10.83 -14.79 9.55
CA PRO A 163 -10.90 -15.42 8.24
C PRO A 163 -10.04 -14.70 7.18
N GLU A 164 -9.69 -13.44 7.42
CA GLU A 164 -8.93 -12.59 6.52
C GLU A 164 -7.45 -12.93 6.45
N VAL A 165 -6.89 -13.59 7.47
CA VAL A 165 -5.47 -13.93 7.49
C VAL A 165 -5.19 -15.26 6.78
N LEU A 166 -4.04 -15.38 6.12
CA LEU A 166 -3.63 -16.57 5.37
C LEU A 166 -3.55 -17.85 6.21
N HIS A 167 -3.37 -17.70 7.53
CA HIS A 167 -3.28 -18.81 8.47
C HIS A 167 -4.64 -19.47 8.79
N SER A 168 -5.76 -18.89 8.36
CA SER A 168 -7.08 -19.50 8.39
C SER A 168 -7.32 -20.19 7.04
N GLU A 169 -7.09 -21.52 6.97
CA GLU A 169 -7.03 -22.29 5.73
C GLU A 169 -8.23 -22.10 4.79
N HIS A 170 -9.43 -21.94 5.34
CA HIS A 170 -10.68 -21.76 4.59
C HIS A 170 -11.35 -20.40 4.87
N GLY A 171 -10.59 -19.43 5.39
CA GLY A 171 -11.14 -18.11 5.75
C GLY A 171 -11.71 -17.36 4.57
N GLN A 172 -11.02 -17.34 3.42
CA GLN A 172 -11.52 -16.69 2.22
C GLN A 172 -12.80 -17.36 1.70
N ALA A 173 -12.93 -18.69 1.80
CA ALA A 173 -14.15 -19.38 1.41
C ALA A 173 -15.35 -18.97 2.27
N ALA A 174 -15.17 -18.79 3.58
CA ALA A 174 -16.22 -18.30 4.47
C ALA A 174 -16.66 -16.88 4.11
N LEU A 175 -15.73 -15.97 3.79
CA LEU A 175 -16.04 -14.63 3.31
C LEU A 175 -16.80 -14.65 1.97
N VAL A 176 -16.36 -15.47 1.01
CA VAL A 176 -17.02 -15.67 -0.28
C VAL A 176 -18.45 -16.19 -0.09
N ASN A 177 -18.67 -17.19 0.79
CA ASN A 177 -20.00 -17.69 1.10
C ASN A 177 -20.89 -16.60 1.70
N PHE A 178 -20.39 -15.83 2.65
CA PHE A 178 -21.14 -14.70 3.21
C PHE A 178 -21.53 -13.69 2.13
N LEU A 179 -20.58 -13.26 1.30
CA LEU A 179 -20.81 -12.21 0.30
C LEU A 179 -21.74 -12.67 -0.83
N HIS A 180 -21.49 -13.84 -1.40
CA HIS A 180 -22.19 -14.26 -2.61
C HIS A 180 -23.43 -15.10 -2.35
N LYS A 181 -23.41 -16.00 -1.35
CA LYS A 181 -24.55 -16.86 -1.06
C LYS A 181 -25.53 -16.18 -0.11
N GLU A 182 -25.03 -15.66 1.03
CA GLU A 182 -25.91 -15.14 2.07
C GLU A 182 -26.32 -13.67 1.82
N ALA A 183 -25.39 -12.83 1.37
CA ALA A 183 -25.69 -11.45 1.00
C ALA A 183 -26.20 -11.33 -0.46
N GLY A 184 -25.93 -12.32 -1.32
CA GLY A 184 -26.39 -12.34 -2.72
C GLY A 184 -25.68 -11.31 -3.60
N LEU A 185 -24.47 -10.88 -3.24
CA LEU A 185 -23.74 -9.85 -3.96
C LEU A 185 -23.05 -10.42 -5.20
N PRO A 186 -23.17 -9.78 -6.37
CA PRO A 186 -22.44 -10.18 -7.56
C PRO A 186 -20.95 -9.76 -7.45
N ALA A 187 -20.07 -10.53 -8.13
CA ALA A 187 -18.65 -10.20 -8.23
C ALA A 187 -18.44 -9.16 -9.35
N THR A 188 -18.72 -7.89 -9.07
CA THR A 188 -18.63 -6.77 -10.04
C THR A 188 -17.40 -5.90 -9.86
N TRP A 189 -16.70 -6.02 -8.73
CA TRP A 189 -15.47 -5.30 -8.49
C TRP A 189 -14.30 -5.99 -9.18
N THR A 190 -14.11 -5.69 -10.46
CA THR A 190 -13.08 -6.26 -11.35
C THR A 190 -12.26 -5.15 -11.99
N PRO A 191 -11.01 -5.39 -12.39
CA PRO A 191 -10.19 -4.37 -13.06
C PRO A 191 -10.88 -3.70 -14.23
N ASP A 192 -11.53 -4.46 -15.11
CA ASP A 192 -12.24 -3.95 -16.28
C ASP A 192 -13.36 -2.98 -15.90
N ASN A 193 -14.23 -3.39 -14.97
CA ASN A 193 -15.34 -2.54 -14.53
C ASN A 193 -14.84 -1.27 -13.82
N ILE A 194 -13.78 -1.39 -13.03
CA ILE A 194 -13.16 -0.24 -12.36
C ILE A 194 -12.59 0.74 -13.39
N ILE A 195 -11.89 0.23 -14.41
CA ILE A 195 -11.34 1.06 -15.50
C ILE A 195 -12.47 1.80 -16.21
N ASP A 196 -13.52 1.09 -16.62
CA ASP A 196 -14.64 1.69 -17.36
C ASP A 196 -15.36 2.76 -16.54
N GLU A 197 -15.60 2.53 -15.26
CA GLU A 197 -16.22 3.50 -14.34
C GLU A 197 -15.31 4.73 -14.15
N GLN A 198 -14.02 4.54 -13.87
CA GLN A 198 -13.08 5.63 -13.69
C GLN A 198 -12.93 6.46 -14.97
N VAL A 199 -12.82 5.82 -16.13
CA VAL A 199 -12.73 6.49 -17.44
C VAL A 199 -13.98 7.32 -17.71
N ALA A 200 -15.17 6.80 -17.43
CA ALA A 200 -16.42 7.55 -17.60
C ALA A 200 -16.48 8.78 -16.69
N ARG A 201 -16.14 8.62 -15.40
CA ARG A 201 -16.10 9.69 -14.40
C ARG A 201 -15.08 10.78 -14.77
N ILE A 202 -13.88 10.40 -15.19
CA ILE A 202 -12.85 11.36 -15.59
C ILE A 202 -13.28 12.15 -16.82
N ARG A 203 -13.87 11.51 -17.84
CA ARG A 203 -14.39 12.18 -19.04
C ARG A 203 -15.45 13.21 -18.71
N GLU A 204 -16.40 12.86 -17.84
CA GLU A 204 -17.47 13.77 -17.40
C GLU A 204 -16.87 14.96 -16.62
N GLN A 205 -15.92 14.72 -15.73
CA GLN A 205 -15.29 15.76 -14.92
C GLN A 205 -14.45 16.72 -15.76
N VAL A 206 -13.64 16.20 -16.68
CA VAL A 206 -12.66 16.98 -17.46
C VAL A 206 -13.33 17.76 -18.59
N GLY A 207 -14.27 17.16 -19.30
CA GLY A 207 -14.85 17.78 -20.50
C GLY A 207 -13.78 18.15 -21.53
N ASP A 208 -13.77 19.42 -21.95
CA ASP A 208 -12.82 19.96 -22.95
C ASP A 208 -11.55 20.57 -22.33
N ALA A 209 -11.40 20.55 -21.00
CA ALA A 209 -10.24 21.14 -20.31
C ALA A 209 -9.00 20.25 -20.42
N HIS A 210 -7.83 20.83 -20.15
CA HIS A 210 -6.57 20.10 -20.07
C HIS A 210 -6.22 19.68 -18.64
N VAL A 211 -5.43 18.62 -18.54
CA VAL A 211 -5.05 17.96 -17.30
C VAL A 211 -3.53 17.87 -17.18
N ILE A 212 -2.99 18.15 -16.00
CA ILE A 212 -1.58 17.92 -15.67
C ILE A 212 -1.44 16.73 -14.72
N CYS A 213 -0.42 15.91 -14.94
CA CYS A 213 -0.02 14.82 -14.05
C CYS A 213 1.47 14.90 -13.72
N GLY A 214 1.81 14.84 -12.43
CA GLY A 214 3.20 14.65 -12.00
C GLY A 214 3.59 13.17 -12.06
N LEU A 215 4.64 12.84 -12.81
CA LEU A 215 5.20 11.49 -12.85
C LEU A 215 6.36 11.39 -11.86
N SER A 216 6.28 10.46 -10.92
CA SER A 216 7.38 10.09 -10.02
C SER A 216 8.17 8.87 -10.52
N GLY A 217 7.74 8.24 -11.62
CA GLY A 217 8.25 6.95 -12.08
C GLY A 217 7.76 5.76 -11.23
N GLY A 218 6.93 5.99 -10.21
CA GLY A 218 6.31 4.94 -9.40
C GLY A 218 5.03 4.39 -10.04
N VAL A 219 4.59 3.20 -9.61
CA VAL A 219 3.41 2.52 -10.16
C VAL A 219 2.14 3.37 -10.03
N ASP A 220 1.95 4.06 -8.91
CA ASP A 220 0.71 4.79 -8.63
C ASP A 220 0.52 5.96 -9.60
N SER A 221 1.57 6.81 -9.77
CA SER A 221 1.53 7.90 -10.75
C SER A 221 1.41 7.41 -12.20
N SER A 222 1.99 6.25 -12.50
CA SER A 222 1.94 5.63 -13.82
C SER A 222 0.54 5.14 -14.18
N VAL A 223 -0.11 4.44 -13.25
CA VAL A 223 -1.46 3.92 -13.46
C VAL A 223 -2.48 5.06 -13.47
N ALA A 224 -2.32 6.06 -12.61
CA ALA A 224 -3.16 7.26 -12.64
C ALA A 224 -3.06 7.98 -13.99
N ALA A 225 -1.84 8.18 -14.51
CA ALA A 225 -1.62 8.79 -15.83
C ALA A 225 -2.23 7.94 -16.96
N ALA A 226 -2.07 6.61 -16.92
CA ALA A 226 -2.64 5.71 -17.92
C ALA A 226 -4.19 5.73 -17.92
N LEU A 227 -4.83 5.75 -16.75
CA LEU A 227 -6.29 5.88 -16.62
C LEU A 227 -6.78 7.21 -17.21
N VAL A 228 -6.14 8.31 -16.84
CA VAL A 228 -6.51 9.64 -17.35
C VAL A 228 -6.26 9.72 -18.85
N HIS A 229 -5.13 9.21 -19.34
CA HIS A 229 -4.86 9.19 -20.79
C HIS A 229 -5.91 8.37 -21.56
N ARG A 230 -6.32 7.22 -21.04
CA ARG A 230 -7.41 6.42 -21.64
C ARG A 230 -8.74 7.17 -21.67
N ALA A 231 -8.96 8.05 -20.70
CA ALA A 231 -10.19 8.86 -20.62
C ALA A 231 -10.16 10.05 -21.59
N VAL A 232 -9.06 10.84 -21.61
CA VAL A 232 -9.04 12.16 -22.26
C VAL A 232 -7.92 12.32 -23.32
N GLY A 233 -7.09 11.30 -23.53
CA GLY A 233 -6.07 11.30 -24.58
C GLY A 233 -5.10 12.48 -24.48
N ASP A 234 -4.98 13.26 -25.57
CA ASP A 234 -4.03 14.36 -25.74
C ASP A 234 -4.28 15.57 -24.82
N GLN A 235 -5.42 15.61 -24.10
CA GLN A 235 -5.67 16.64 -23.09
C GLN A 235 -4.78 16.45 -21.85
N LEU A 236 -4.18 15.27 -21.66
CA LEU A 236 -3.23 14.99 -20.58
C LEU A 236 -1.82 15.41 -20.96
N THR A 237 -1.17 16.18 -20.09
CA THR A 237 0.27 16.44 -20.14
C THR A 237 0.91 15.99 -18.83
N CYS A 238 1.87 15.07 -18.93
CA CYS A 238 2.64 14.60 -17.79
C CYS A 238 3.93 15.40 -17.63
N ILE A 239 4.32 15.69 -16.39
CA ILE A 239 5.56 16.37 -16.03
C ILE A 239 6.42 15.40 -15.24
N PHE A 240 7.63 15.14 -15.71
CA PHE A 240 8.65 14.36 -15.03
C PHE A 240 9.82 15.26 -14.66
N VAL A 241 10.15 15.32 -13.36
CA VAL A 241 11.28 16.10 -12.84
C VAL A 241 12.47 15.18 -12.62
N ASP A 242 13.51 15.33 -13.44
CA ASP A 242 14.80 14.72 -13.17
C ASP A 242 15.60 15.60 -12.20
N HIS A 243 15.58 15.21 -10.94
CA HIS A 243 16.30 15.90 -9.87
C HIS A 243 17.76 15.44 -9.71
N GLY A 244 18.26 14.61 -10.60
CA GLY A 244 19.63 14.10 -10.54
C GLY A 244 19.90 13.08 -9.44
N LEU A 245 18.86 12.64 -8.68
CA LEU A 245 18.97 11.62 -7.61
C LEU A 245 18.33 10.30 -8.02
N LEU A 246 18.04 10.14 -9.30
CA LEU A 246 17.46 8.94 -9.89
C LEU A 246 18.49 7.81 -10.01
N ARG A 247 18.02 6.58 -10.15
CA ARG A 247 18.83 5.41 -10.52
C ARG A 247 19.38 5.54 -11.93
N ALA A 248 20.37 4.70 -12.24
CA ALA A 248 20.90 4.61 -13.60
C ALA A 248 19.80 4.19 -14.60
N GLY A 249 19.68 4.94 -15.73
CA GLY A 249 18.74 4.64 -16.80
C GLY A 249 17.28 4.95 -16.52
N GLU A 250 16.94 5.51 -15.36
CA GLU A 250 15.54 5.72 -14.95
C GLU A 250 14.88 6.83 -15.76
N ARG A 251 15.57 7.90 -16.08
CA ARG A 251 15.08 8.98 -16.92
C ARG A 251 14.73 8.47 -18.31
N GLU A 252 15.68 7.81 -18.97
CA GLU A 252 15.52 7.26 -20.31
C GLU A 252 14.39 6.23 -20.36
N GLN A 253 14.26 5.45 -19.29
CA GLN A 253 13.18 4.47 -19.15
C GLN A 253 11.82 5.16 -19.08
N VAL A 254 11.68 6.22 -18.28
CA VAL A 254 10.41 6.97 -18.17
C VAL A 254 10.06 7.59 -19.53
N GLU A 255 11.00 8.27 -20.19
CA GLU A 255 10.76 8.89 -21.49
C GLU A 255 10.32 7.86 -22.53
N HIS A 256 11.00 6.72 -22.62
CA HIS A 256 10.65 5.64 -23.56
C HIS A 256 9.30 4.99 -23.24
N ASP A 257 9.09 4.57 -21.98
CA ASP A 257 7.91 3.78 -21.63
C ASP A 257 6.61 4.57 -21.72
N TYR A 258 6.63 5.85 -21.37
CA TYR A 258 5.43 6.68 -21.43
C TYR A 258 5.18 7.26 -22.82
N ALA A 259 6.19 7.87 -23.45
CA ALA A 259 6.00 8.51 -24.74
C ALA A 259 5.86 7.48 -25.88
N GLU A 260 6.77 6.50 -25.96
CA GLU A 260 6.76 5.51 -27.03
C GLU A 260 5.89 4.29 -26.72
N GLY A 261 5.88 3.84 -25.45
CA GLY A 261 5.13 2.65 -25.05
C GLY A 261 3.63 2.89 -24.87
N MET A 262 3.24 4.02 -24.28
CA MET A 262 1.83 4.32 -23.95
C MET A 262 1.25 5.52 -24.73
N GLY A 263 2.05 6.22 -25.53
CA GLY A 263 1.61 7.40 -26.28
C GLY A 263 1.26 8.61 -25.41
N ILE A 264 1.75 8.67 -24.17
CA ILE A 264 1.47 9.74 -23.23
C ILE A 264 2.46 10.89 -23.45
N ARG A 265 1.96 12.12 -23.55
CA ARG A 265 2.81 13.32 -23.65
C ARG A 265 3.53 13.56 -22.33
N VAL A 266 4.86 13.47 -22.32
CA VAL A 266 5.71 13.71 -21.15
C VAL A 266 6.64 14.90 -21.42
N ILE A 267 6.69 15.83 -20.47
CA ILE A 267 7.66 16.92 -20.43
C ILE A 267 8.67 16.60 -19.33
N THR A 268 9.90 16.30 -19.71
CA THR A 268 11.00 16.09 -18.77
C THR A 268 11.68 17.41 -18.45
N VAL A 269 11.84 17.71 -17.17
CA VAL A 269 12.53 18.90 -16.67
C VAL A 269 13.79 18.46 -15.94
N ASP A 270 14.95 18.84 -16.44
CA ASP A 270 16.24 18.55 -15.80
C ASP A 270 16.56 19.65 -14.78
N GLU A 271 16.56 19.26 -13.51
CA GLU A 271 16.86 20.11 -12.35
C GLU A 271 18.08 19.60 -11.55
N THR A 272 18.88 18.73 -12.15
CA THR A 272 20.04 18.08 -11.52
C THR A 272 20.96 19.09 -10.84
N GLU A 273 21.34 20.16 -11.53
CA GLU A 273 22.26 21.18 -11.00
C GLU A 273 21.65 21.92 -9.80
N ARG A 274 20.37 22.20 -9.86
CA ARG A 274 19.62 22.88 -8.78
C ARG A 274 19.63 22.04 -7.51
N PHE A 275 19.28 20.76 -7.60
CA PHE A 275 19.24 19.87 -6.44
C PHE A 275 20.63 19.63 -5.85
N LEU A 276 21.64 19.39 -6.67
CA LEU A 276 23.01 19.20 -6.20
C LEU A 276 23.55 20.46 -5.54
N SER A 277 23.27 21.64 -6.09
CA SER A 277 23.67 22.92 -5.50
C SER A 277 22.99 23.14 -4.13
N ALA A 278 21.70 22.81 -4.01
CA ALA A 278 20.97 22.96 -2.75
C ALA A 278 21.42 21.97 -1.67
N LEU A 279 21.97 20.80 -2.06
CA LEU A 279 22.46 19.76 -1.15
C LEU A 279 23.95 19.90 -0.81
N ALA A 280 24.66 20.86 -1.43
CA ALA A 280 26.09 21.04 -1.18
C ALA A 280 26.39 21.28 0.30
N GLY A 281 27.31 20.49 0.89
CA GLY A 281 27.67 20.54 2.30
C GLY A 281 26.64 20.00 3.28
N VAL A 282 25.51 19.45 2.80
CA VAL A 282 24.45 18.90 3.66
C VAL A 282 24.67 17.41 3.89
N THR A 283 24.84 17.01 5.14
CA THR A 283 25.08 15.60 5.54
C THR A 283 24.02 15.04 6.49
N GLU A 284 23.19 15.91 7.11
CA GLU A 284 22.18 15.51 8.06
C GLU A 284 20.94 14.98 7.31
N PRO A 285 20.44 13.76 7.65
CA PRO A 285 19.37 13.07 6.90
C PRO A 285 18.07 13.86 6.75
N GLU A 286 17.57 14.43 7.85
CA GLU A 286 16.31 15.16 7.81
C GLU A 286 16.43 16.49 7.04
N ALA A 287 17.61 17.13 7.09
CA ALA A 287 17.89 18.32 6.27
C ALA A 287 17.89 17.98 4.79
N LYS A 288 18.51 16.85 4.37
CA LYS A 288 18.46 16.37 2.98
C LYS A 288 17.02 16.17 2.54
N ARG A 289 16.20 15.45 3.31
CA ARG A 289 14.79 15.19 2.98
C ARG A 289 13.99 16.48 2.79
N LYS A 290 14.14 17.43 3.70
CA LYS A 290 13.45 18.73 3.63
C LYS A 290 13.89 19.57 2.41
N ILE A 291 15.19 19.58 2.10
CA ILE A 291 15.71 20.29 0.92
C ILE A 291 15.18 19.65 -0.36
N ILE A 292 15.30 18.34 -0.49
CA ILE A 292 14.85 17.61 -1.67
C ILE A 292 13.35 17.84 -1.89
N GLY A 293 12.54 17.68 -0.84
CA GLY A 293 11.09 17.92 -0.92
C GLY A 293 10.75 19.35 -1.35
N ARG A 294 11.38 20.34 -0.73
CA ARG A 294 11.17 21.76 -1.08
C ARG A 294 11.56 22.09 -2.52
N GLU A 295 12.73 21.63 -2.96
CA GLU A 295 13.19 21.91 -4.33
C GLU A 295 12.34 21.16 -5.36
N PHE A 296 11.85 19.96 -5.03
CA PHE A 296 10.94 19.22 -5.89
C PHE A 296 9.63 20.00 -6.12
N ILE A 297 9.02 20.51 -5.06
CA ILE A 297 7.82 21.35 -5.14
C ILE A 297 8.06 22.54 -6.08
N ARG A 298 9.13 23.30 -5.84
CA ARG A 298 9.46 24.48 -6.64
C ARG A 298 9.72 24.18 -8.11
N SER A 299 10.39 23.06 -8.39
CA SER A 299 10.66 22.63 -9.76
C SER A 299 9.39 22.22 -10.49
N PHE A 300 8.51 21.50 -9.79
CA PHE A 300 7.23 21.08 -10.33
C PHE A 300 6.31 22.29 -10.61
N GLU A 301 6.21 23.25 -9.68
CA GLU A 301 5.47 24.50 -9.88
C GLU A 301 5.98 25.30 -11.08
N ALA A 302 7.29 25.43 -11.22
CA ALA A 302 7.88 26.13 -12.36
C ALA A 302 7.57 25.43 -13.69
N ALA A 303 7.58 24.08 -13.70
CA ALA A 303 7.21 23.30 -14.87
C ALA A 303 5.71 23.43 -15.20
N GLN A 304 4.83 23.39 -14.20
CA GLN A 304 3.39 23.60 -14.36
C GLN A 304 3.10 24.94 -15.03
N ARG A 305 3.69 26.05 -14.55
CA ARG A 305 3.50 27.39 -15.13
C ARG A 305 3.88 27.43 -16.61
N ARG A 306 4.98 26.81 -17.01
CA ARG A 306 5.39 26.71 -18.44
C ARG A 306 4.37 25.95 -19.27
N VAL A 307 3.82 24.85 -18.73
CA VAL A 307 2.79 24.07 -19.43
C VAL A 307 1.50 24.86 -19.57
N ILE A 308 1.07 25.57 -18.51
CA ILE A 308 -0.12 26.44 -18.52
C ILE A 308 0.03 27.53 -19.59
N GLU A 309 1.18 28.21 -19.63
CA GLU A 309 1.48 29.25 -20.63
C GLU A 309 1.44 28.67 -22.06
N ALA A 310 2.01 27.48 -22.28
CA ALA A 310 2.03 26.84 -23.60
C ALA A 310 0.62 26.43 -24.05
N VAL A 311 -0.18 25.80 -23.20
CA VAL A 311 -1.56 25.38 -23.49
C VAL A 311 -2.46 26.62 -23.69
N GLY A 312 -2.30 27.64 -22.85
CA GLY A 312 -3.03 28.91 -22.98
C GLY A 312 -2.75 29.65 -24.29
N ALA A 313 -1.51 29.58 -24.80
CA ALA A 313 -1.15 30.13 -26.08
C ALA A 313 -1.84 29.42 -27.28
N GLU A 314 -2.21 28.15 -27.10
CA GLU A 314 -2.96 27.33 -28.07
C GLU A 314 -4.49 27.47 -27.88
N GLY A 315 -4.95 28.27 -26.90
CA GLY A 315 -6.35 28.50 -26.59
C GLY A 315 -7.00 27.47 -25.66
N GLY A 316 -6.19 26.60 -25.04
CA GLY A 316 -6.63 25.64 -24.06
C GLY A 316 -6.60 26.18 -22.63
N GLU A 317 -7.30 25.51 -21.71
CA GLU A 317 -7.31 25.82 -20.29
C GLU A 317 -6.93 24.57 -19.48
N ILE A 318 -5.95 24.70 -18.57
CA ILE A 318 -5.59 23.64 -17.65
C ILE A 318 -6.35 23.90 -16.34
N ARG A 319 -7.24 22.97 -15.98
CA ARG A 319 -8.06 23.06 -14.76
C ARG A 319 -7.78 21.97 -13.75
N PHE A 320 -7.19 20.87 -14.18
CA PHE A 320 -7.12 19.65 -13.38
C PHE A 320 -5.68 19.20 -13.13
N LEU A 321 -5.44 18.73 -11.89
CA LEU A 321 -4.20 18.07 -11.49
C LEU A 321 -4.52 16.64 -11.05
N VAL A 322 -3.80 15.68 -11.63
CA VAL A 322 -3.91 14.26 -11.27
C VAL A 322 -3.07 13.97 -10.03
N GLN A 323 -3.68 13.31 -9.07
CA GLN A 323 -3.02 12.84 -7.85
C GLN A 323 -3.23 11.34 -7.66
N GLY A 324 -2.15 10.62 -7.35
CA GLY A 324 -2.14 9.18 -7.14
C GLY A 324 -2.45 8.77 -5.68
N THR A 325 -3.43 9.41 -5.03
CA THR A 325 -3.88 9.05 -3.68
C THR A 325 -4.47 7.66 -3.68
N LEU A 326 -4.09 6.81 -2.72
CA LEU A 326 -4.61 5.47 -2.54
C LEU A 326 -5.63 5.39 -1.40
N TYR A 327 -6.43 4.31 -1.38
CA TYR A 327 -7.45 4.10 -0.36
C TYR A 327 -6.90 4.04 1.08
N PRO A 328 -5.77 3.36 1.36
CA PRO A 328 -5.15 3.40 2.69
C PRO A 328 -4.81 4.82 3.17
N ASP A 329 -4.30 5.68 2.28
CA ASP A 329 -3.98 7.07 2.62
C ASP A 329 -5.22 7.85 3.07
N VAL A 330 -6.38 7.55 2.44
CA VAL A 330 -7.67 8.16 2.78
C VAL A 330 -8.16 7.69 4.15
N VAL A 331 -8.04 6.40 4.43
CA VAL A 331 -8.48 5.80 5.72
C VAL A 331 -7.63 6.33 6.87
N GLU A 332 -6.32 6.38 6.71
CA GLU A 332 -5.39 6.88 7.74
C GLU A 332 -5.60 8.35 8.05
N SER A 333 -5.98 9.15 7.06
CA SER A 333 -6.23 10.58 7.24
C SER A 333 -7.64 10.94 7.72
N GLY A 334 -8.61 10.04 7.55
CA GLY A 334 -10.02 10.25 7.92
C GLY A 334 -10.35 10.04 9.41
N GLY A 335 -9.41 9.55 10.22
CA GLY A 335 -9.59 9.26 11.65
C GLY A 335 -9.46 10.44 12.61
N GLY A 336 -9.28 11.68 12.16
CA GLY A 336 -9.16 12.88 12.98
C GLY A 336 -9.48 14.15 12.21
N GLU A 337 -9.57 15.30 12.88
CA GLU A 337 -9.77 16.66 12.32
C GLU A 337 -8.79 17.06 11.18
N GLY A 338 -8.12 16.09 10.57
CA GLY A 338 -7.01 16.19 9.63
C GLY A 338 -7.34 15.98 8.15
N ALA A 339 -8.62 15.93 7.72
CA ALA A 339 -8.94 15.89 6.28
C ALA A 339 -8.32 17.09 5.50
N ALA A 340 -7.97 18.17 6.21
CA ALA A 340 -7.17 19.27 5.69
C ALA A 340 -5.64 18.95 5.64
N ASN A 341 -5.15 17.95 6.39
CA ASN A 341 -3.73 17.58 6.47
C ASN A 341 -3.27 16.58 5.41
N ILE A 342 -4.19 15.92 4.67
CA ILE A 342 -3.83 15.13 3.46
C ILE A 342 -3.07 16.02 2.46
N LYS A 343 -3.31 17.33 2.49
CA LYS A 343 -2.61 18.32 1.65
C LYS A 343 -1.11 18.48 1.96
N SER A 344 -0.57 17.96 3.06
CA SER A 344 0.78 18.35 3.49
C SER A 344 1.85 17.26 3.52
N HIS A 345 1.54 15.96 3.54
CA HIS A 345 2.55 14.93 3.82
C HIS A 345 2.78 13.87 2.73
N HIS A 346 1.84 13.66 1.81
CA HIS A 346 2.01 12.72 0.68
C HIS A 346 1.85 13.37 -0.69
N ASN A 347 1.62 14.68 -0.76
CA ASN A 347 1.48 15.40 -2.02
C ASN A 347 2.83 15.85 -2.56
N VAL A 348 3.05 15.50 -3.79
CA VAL A 348 4.05 16.09 -4.67
C VAL A 348 3.71 17.58 -4.85
N GLY A 349 4.37 18.42 -4.05
CA GLY A 349 4.30 19.86 -4.15
C GLY A 349 3.04 20.48 -3.54
N GLY A 350 3.19 21.50 -2.68
CA GLY A 350 2.12 22.45 -2.43
C GLY A 350 1.61 22.95 -3.78
N LEU A 351 0.30 22.99 -3.98
CA LEU A 351 -0.27 23.73 -5.09
C LEU A 351 0.19 25.18 -4.94
N PRO A 352 0.65 25.85 -6.02
CA PRO A 352 0.86 27.28 -5.97
C PRO A 352 -0.41 27.95 -5.41
N GLU A 353 -0.27 28.81 -4.40
CA GLU A 353 -1.41 29.46 -3.73
C GLU A 353 -2.28 30.29 -4.71
N ASP A 354 -1.74 30.55 -5.91
CA ASP A 354 -2.32 31.31 -7.00
C ASP A 354 -2.95 30.45 -8.12
N LEU A 355 -2.90 29.11 -8.02
CA LEU A 355 -3.47 28.19 -9.01
C LEU A 355 -4.54 27.31 -8.37
N ASP A 356 -5.80 27.55 -8.76
CA ASP A 356 -6.98 26.79 -8.33
C ASP A 356 -7.18 25.57 -9.23
N PHE A 357 -6.42 24.49 -8.98
CA PHE A 357 -6.68 23.21 -9.66
C PHE A 357 -7.74 22.39 -8.95
N GLU A 358 -8.64 21.81 -9.73
CA GLU A 358 -9.46 20.71 -9.28
C GLU A 358 -8.66 19.40 -9.34
N LEU A 359 -8.83 18.54 -8.32
CA LEU A 359 -8.09 17.28 -8.25
C LEU A 359 -8.83 16.16 -8.99
N ILE A 360 -8.05 15.36 -9.74
CA ILE A 360 -8.48 14.06 -10.26
C ILE A 360 -7.71 12.99 -9.49
N GLU A 361 -8.40 12.21 -8.69
CA GLU A 361 -7.84 11.15 -7.85
C GLU A 361 -8.37 9.77 -8.28
N PRO A 362 -7.91 9.22 -9.40
CA PRO A 362 -8.51 8.02 -9.99
C PRO A 362 -8.25 6.74 -9.18
N LEU A 363 -7.29 6.78 -8.25
CA LEU A 363 -6.89 5.63 -7.44
C LEU A 363 -7.39 5.72 -5.99
N ARG A 364 -8.15 6.75 -5.64
CA ARG A 364 -8.56 7.08 -4.26
C ARG A 364 -9.31 5.96 -3.54
N GLU A 365 -9.99 5.12 -4.29
CA GLU A 365 -10.78 4.00 -3.79
C GLU A 365 -10.05 2.66 -3.88
N LEU A 366 -8.77 2.63 -4.31
CA LEU A 366 -8.05 1.42 -4.64
C LEU A 366 -6.93 1.09 -3.66
N PHE A 367 -6.76 -0.19 -3.37
CA PHE A 367 -5.56 -0.71 -2.73
C PHE A 367 -4.43 -0.87 -3.76
N LYS A 368 -3.20 -0.97 -3.29
CA LYS A 368 -2.01 -1.01 -4.16
C LYS A 368 -1.94 -2.22 -5.09
N ASP A 369 -2.45 -3.36 -4.66
CA ASP A 369 -2.56 -4.57 -5.48
C ASP A 369 -3.61 -4.42 -6.59
N GLU A 370 -4.73 -3.74 -6.31
CA GLU A 370 -5.74 -3.40 -7.32
C GLU A 370 -5.16 -2.42 -8.35
N VAL A 371 -4.40 -1.41 -7.91
CA VAL A 371 -3.68 -0.50 -8.80
C VAL A 371 -2.75 -1.25 -9.75
N ARG A 372 -2.00 -2.24 -9.24
CA ARG A 372 -1.13 -3.07 -10.08
C ARG A 372 -1.93 -3.92 -11.08
N ALA A 373 -3.06 -4.50 -10.65
CA ALA A 373 -3.93 -5.26 -11.54
C ALA A 373 -4.50 -4.40 -12.67
N ILE A 374 -5.00 -3.22 -12.34
CA ILE A 374 -5.49 -2.21 -13.29
C ILE A 374 -4.35 -1.74 -14.23
N GLY A 375 -3.16 -1.53 -13.70
CA GLY A 375 -2.00 -1.15 -14.49
C GLY A 375 -1.66 -2.18 -15.58
N ARG A 376 -1.72 -3.48 -15.26
CA ARG A 376 -1.52 -4.55 -16.25
C ARG A 376 -2.59 -4.54 -17.33
N GLU A 377 -3.84 -4.37 -16.95
CA GLU A 377 -4.99 -4.31 -17.87
C GLU A 377 -4.93 -3.08 -18.79
N LEU A 378 -4.41 -1.96 -18.30
CA LEU A 378 -4.16 -0.76 -19.08
C LEU A 378 -2.92 -0.85 -19.98
N GLY A 379 -2.15 -1.94 -19.89
CA GLY A 379 -0.94 -2.13 -20.69
C GLY A 379 0.28 -1.36 -20.16
N VAL A 380 0.27 -0.92 -18.90
CA VAL A 380 1.46 -0.35 -18.26
C VAL A 380 2.55 -1.44 -18.20
N PRO A 381 3.79 -1.15 -18.67
CA PRO A 381 4.86 -2.14 -18.71
C PRO A 381 5.08 -2.83 -17.36
N GLU A 382 5.25 -4.17 -17.36
CA GLU A 382 5.39 -4.97 -16.14
C GLU A 382 6.55 -4.49 -15.25
N LYS A 383 7.64 -4.02 -15.84
CA LYS A 383 8.78 -3.43 -15.10
C LYS A 383 8.42 -2.17 -14.29
N ILE A 384 7.31 -1.49 -14.62
CA ILE A 384 6.76 -0.38 -13.82
C ILE A 384 5.79 -0.94 -12.78
N VAL A 385 4.89 -1.84 -13.18
CA VAL A 385 3.85 -2.40 -12.31
C VAL A 385 4.46 -3.23 -11.17
N ALA A 386 5.46 -4.08 -11.48
CA ALA A 386 6.17 -4.90 -10.51
C ALA A 386 7.31 -4.18 -9.79
N ARG A 387 7.53 -2.89 -10.10
CA ARG A 387 8.66 -2.13 -9.55
C ARG A 387 8.63 -2.14 -8.02
N GLN A 388 9.80 -2.47 -7.44
CA GLN A 388 10.02 -2.33 -6.00
C GLN A 388 9.88 -0.87 -5.57
N PRO A 389 9.43 -0.60 -4.33
CA PRO A 389 9.36 0.75 -3.79
C PRO A 389 10.70 1.47 -3.93
N PHE A 390 10.64 2.75 -4.30
CA PHE A 390 11.81 3.63 -4.33
C PHE A 390 11.45 4.94 -3.65
N PRO A 391 12.28 5.45 -2.73
CA PRO A 391 11.93 6.61 -1.92
C PRO A 391 11.86 7.88 -2.76
N GLY A 392 10.95 8.80 -2.41
CA GLY A 392 10.81 10.09 -3.09
C GLY A 392 12.10 10.91 -3.16
N PRO A 393 12.94 10.97 -2.10
CA PRO A 393 14.25 11.61 -2.16
C PRO A 393 15.29 10.90 -3.04
N GLY A 394 14.96 9.77 -3.64
CA GLY A 394 15.84 9.02 -4.52
C GLY A 394 17.09 8.50 -3.83
N LEU A 395 18.20 8.48 -4.57
CA LEU A 395 19.50 8.08 -4.06
C LEU A 395 20.11 9.07 -3.05
N GLY A 396 19.52 10.27 -2.89
CA GLY A 396 20.02 11.28 -1.97
C GLY A 396 20.08 10.81 -0.51
N ILE A 397 19.15 9.94 -0.08
CA ILE A 397 19.13 9.35 1.27
C ILE A 397 19.82 7.98 1.35
N ARG A 398 20.53 7.60 0.28
CA ARG A 398 21.36 6.39 0.24
C ARG A 398 22.86 6.71 0.12
N VAL A 399 23.21 8.00 0.15
CA VAL A 399 24.58 8.48 0.32
C VAL A 399 24.74 8.94 1.77
N ILE A 400 25.38 8.16 2.61
CA ILE A 400 25.73 8.55 3.98
C ILE A 400 26.90 9.51 3.92
N GLY A 401 26.63 10.80 4.19
CA GLY A 401 27.54 11.91 3.99
C GLY A 401 27.01 12.90 2.96
N GLU A 402 27.89 13.67 2.33
CA GLU A 402 27.51 14.69 1.34
C GLU A 402 27.06 14.08 0.01
N VAL A 403 25.93 14.59 -0.52
CA VAL A 403 25.41 14.19 -1.82
C VAL A 403 26.12 14.99 -2.92
N THR A 404 27.07 14.35 -3.61
CA THR A 404 27.81 14.93 -4.72
C THR A 404 27.57 14.15 -6.02
N ALA A 405 27.82 14.76 -7.18
CA ALA A 405 27.73 14.07 -8.46
C ALA A 405 28.62 12.80 -8.50
N GLU A 406 29.81 12.85 -7.87
CA GLU A 406 30.72 11.72 -7.81
C GLU A 406 30.17 10.60 -6.91
N ASN A 407 29.68 10.90 -5.71
CA ASN A 407 29.11 9.92 -4.81
C ASN A 407 27.86 9.25 -5.42
N LEU A 408 27.04 10.02 -6.15
CA LEU A 408 25.89 9.50 -6.88
C LEU A 408 26.32 8.59 -8.03
N ARG A 409 27.39 8.92 -8.76
CA ARG A 409 27.93 8.07 -9.83
C ARG A 409 28.35 6.71 -9.28
N VAL A 410 29.10 6.71 -8.17
CA VAL A 410 29.56 5.50 -7.48
C VAL A 410 28.37 4.66 -7.02
N LEU A 411 27.38 5.29 -6.34
CA LEU A 411 26.21 4.62 -5.83
C LEU A 411 25.33 4.05 -6.96
N ARG A 412 25.09 4.81 -8.05
CA ARG A 412 24.34 4.34 -9.22
C ARG A 412 24.95 3.09 -9.85
N ALA A 413 26.27 3.06 -9.98
CA ALA A 413 26.97 1.89 -10.52
C ALA A 413 26.81 0.67 -9.61
N ALA A 414 26.94 0.83 -8.30
CA ALA A 414 26.77 -0.25 -7.35
C ALA A 414 25.30 -0.74 -7.27
N ASP A 415 24.32 0.18 -7.28
CA ASP A 415 22.88 -0.14 -7.29
C ASP A 415 22.48 -0.90 -8.56
N ALA A 416 22.98 -0.48 -9.73
CA ALA A 416 22.71 -1.17 -11.00
C ALA A 416 23.22 -2.61 -10.98
N ILE A 417 24.46 -2.83 -10.53
CA ILE A 417 25.06 -4.18 -10.42
C ILE A 417 24.26 -5.06 -9.44
N ALA A 418 23.89 -4.53 -8.27
CA ALA A 418 23.11 -5.29 -7.30
C ALA A 418 21.77 -5.72 -7.87
N ARG A 419 21.03 -4.81 -8.52
CA ARG A 419 19.73 -5.12 -9.15
C ARG A 419 19.86 -6.15 -10.26
N GLU A 420 20.84 -6.00 -11.14
CA GLU A 420 21.08 -6.96 -12.22
C GLU A 420 21.31 -8.38 -11.70
N GLU A 421 22.11 -8.53 -10.65
CA GLU A 421 22.39 -9.85 -10.06
C GLU A 421 21.19 -10.44 -9.32
N LEU A 422 20.37 -9.62 -8.66
CA LEU A 422 19.14 -10.06 -8.00
C LEU A 422 18.11 -10.54 -9.03
N THR A 423 17.89 -9.76 -10.09
CA THR A 423 17.01 -10.14 -11.20
C THR A 423 17.49 -11.39 -11.92
N ALA A 424 18.80 -11.48 -12.22
CA ALA A 424 19.37 -12.68 -12.84
C ALA A 424 19.26 -13.94 -11.98
N ALA A 425 19.15 -13.77 -10.66
CA ALA A 425 18.93 -14.86 -9.71
C ALA A 425 17.43 -15.19 -9.49
N GLY A 426 16.51 -14.45 -10.10
CA GLY A 426 15.05 -14.65 -9.95
C GLY A 426 14.51 -14.29 -8.56
N LEU A 427 15.16 -13.33 -7.87
CA LEU A 427 14.84 -12.96 -6.48
C LEU A 427 13.93 -11.72 -6.38
N ASP A 428 13.48 -11.16 -7.51
CA ASP A 428 12.69 -9.92 -7.53
C ASP A 428 11.38 -10.04 -6.75
N ASP A 429 10.73 -11.21 -6.76
CA ASP A 429 9.46 -11.47 -6.06
C ASP A 429 9.65 -11.76 -4.56
N GLU A 430 10.85 -12.21 -4.15
CA GLU A 430 11.15 -12.53 -2.75
C GLU A 430 11.60 -11.30 -1.95
N ILE A 431 12.08 -10.28 -2.65
CA ILE A 431 12.66 -9.08 -2.06
C ILE A 431 11.69 -7.90 -2.22
N TRP A 432 11.17 -7.42 -1.09
CA TRP A 432 10.34 -6.21 -1.08
C TRP A 432 11.13 -5.00 -1.60
N GLN A 433 12.35 -4.82 -1.11
CA GLN A 433 13.26 -3.74 -1.48
C GLN A 433 14.70 -4.13 -1.11
N CYS A 434 15.67 -3.71 -1.92
CA CYS A 434 17.08 -3.83 -1.60
C CYS A 434 17.78 -2.46 -1.71
N PRO A 435 17.73 -1.60 -0.67
CA PRO A 435 18.55 -0.42 -0.62
C PRO A 435 20.02 -0.75 -0.76
N VAL A 436 20.69 -0.08 -1.69
CA VAL A 436 22.16 -0.06 -1.83
C VAL A 436 22.62 1.29 -1.32
N VAL A 437 23.51 1.30 -0.32
CA VAL A 437 23.89 2.51 0.41
C VAL A 437 25.39 2.74 0.30
N LEU A 438 25.79 3.96 -0.04
CA LEU A 438 27.20 4.37 -0.07
C LEU A 438 27.56 5.04 1.26
N LEU A 439 28.56 4.49 1.96
CA LEU A 439 29.12 5.13 3.15
C LEU A 439 30.22 6.11 2.71
N ALA A 440 29.82 7.30 2.21
CA ALA A 440 30.72 8.27 1.60
C ALA A 440 31.71 8.89 2.60
N ASP A 441 31.31 9.03 3.86
CA ASP A 441 32.16 9.56 4.93
C ASP A 441 33.09 8.51 5.55
N VAL A 442 33.01 7.24 5.12
CA VAL A 442 33.84 6.15 5.62
C VAL A 442 34.91 5.78 4.60
N ARG A 443 36.17 5.70 5.06
CA ARG A 443 37.30 5.18 4.28
C ARG A 443 37.68 3.80 4.77
N SER A 444 37.57 2.81 3.90
CA SER A 444 37.99 1.44 4.12
C SER A 444 39.36 1.18 3.49
N VAL A 445 40.19 0.43 4.19
CA VAL A 445 41.49 0.00 3.65
C VAL A 445 41.29 -1.25 2.80
N GLY A 446 41.80 -1.24 1.60
CA GLY A 446 41.85 -2.37 0.68
C GLY A 446 43.27 -2.66 0.21
N VAL A 447 43.45 -3.79 -0.44
CA VAL A 447 44.67 -4.17 -1.16
C VAL A 447 44.26 -4.53 -2.58
N GLN A 448 44.78 -3.80 -3.56
CA GLN A 448 44.64 -4.12 -4.98
C GLN A 448 46.02 -4.17 -5.63
N GLY A 449 46.34 -5.32 -6.18
CA GLY A 449 47.73 -5.60 -6.56
C GLY A 449 48.67 -5.58 -5.36
N ASP A 450 49.83 -4.93 -5.49
CA ASP A 450 50.84 -4.85 -4.44
C ASP A 450 50.69 -3.60 -3.54
N GLY A 451 49.63 -2.81 -3.72
CA GLY A 451 49.45 -1.54 -3.05
C GLY A 451 48.22 -1.47 -2.12
N ARG A 452 48.34 -0.65 -1.04
CA ARG A 452 47.17 -0.28 -0.23
C ARG A 452 46.27 0.68 -1.02
N THR A 453 44.98 0.42 -0.98
CA THR A 453 43.94 1.31 -1.53
C THR A 453 43.02 1.80 -0.43
N TYR A 454 42.39 2.95 -0.65
CA TYR A 454 41.42 3.52 0.25
C TYR A 454 40.13 3.77 -0.57
N GLY A 455 39.07 3.07 -0.22
CA GLY A 455 37.80 3.17 -0.90
C GLY A 455 36.65 3.29 0.09
N HIS A 456 35.45 3.40 -0.46
CA HIS A 456 34.22 3.45 0.32
C HIS A 456 33.61 2.05 0.48
N PRO A 457 32.94 1.76 1.60
CA PRO A 457 32.05 0.61 1.71
C PRO A 457 30.70 0.88 1.02
N ILE A 458 30.16 -0.18 0.41
CA ILE A 458 28.76 -0.27 0.00
C ILE A 458 28.04 -1.20 0.96
N VAL A 459 26.83 -0.79 1.40
CA VAL A 459 25.93 -1.62 2.19
C VAL A 459 24.83 -2.16 1.28
N LEU A 460 24.57 -3.46 1.37
CA LEU A 460 23.38 -4.10 0.80
C LEU A 460 22.38 -4.34 1.92
N ARG A 461 21.13 -3.89 1.75
CA ARG A 461 20.06 -4.10 2.70
C ARG A 461 18.84 -4.77 2.03
N PRO A 462 18.93 -6.05 1.66
CA PRO A 462 17.79 -6.78 1.14
C PRO A 462 16.78 -7.03 2.27
N VAL A 463 15.52 -6.64 2.08
CA VAL A 463 14.44 -6.82 3.04
C VAL A 463 13.23 -7.46 2.39
N SER A 464 12.56 -8.33 3.13
CA SER A 464 11.27 -8.91 2.83
C SER A 464 10.23 -8.30 3.77
N SER A 465 9.09 -7.91 3.24
CA SER A 465 7.98 -7.30 3.98
C SER A 465 6.69 -7.50 3.20
N GLU A 466 5.54 -7.45 3.88
CA GLU A 466 4.22 -7.44 3.23
C GLU A 466 3.63 -6.02 3.16
N ASP A 467 3.88 -5.19 4.17
CA ASP A 467 3.24 -3.90 4.37
C ASP A 467 4.21 -2.72 4.64
N ALA A 468 5.53 -2.99 4.65
CA ALA A 468 6.59 -2.07 5.03
C ALA A 468 6.54 -1.59 6.52
N MET A 469 5.55 -1.96 7.31
CA MET A 469 5.48 -1.63 8.75
C MET A 469 6.48 -2.46 9.53
N THR A 470 6.55 -3.75 9.23
CA THR A 470 7.56 -4.68 9.72
C THR A 470 8.34 -5.26 8.55
N ALA A 471 9.63 -5.51 8.74
CA ALA A 471 10.46 -6.14 7.72
C ALA A 471 11.54 -7.01 8.39
N ASP A 472 11.87 -8.11 7.74
CA ASP A 472 13.05 -8.89 8.07
C ASP A 472 14.08 -8.80 6.93
N TRP A 473 15.35 -9.03 7.22
CA TRP A 473 16.35 -9.08 6.17
C TRP A 473 16.21 -10.35 5.34
N THR A 474 16.26 -10.23 4.02
CA THR A 474 16.18 -11.37 3.09
C THR A 474 17.50 -12.13 3.09
N ARG A 475 17.44 -13.45 3.29
CA ARG A 475 18.61 -14.34 3.30
C ARG A 475 19.00 -14.67 1.87
N LEU A 476 19.75 -13.76 1.24
CA LEU A 476 20.25 -13.99 -0.11
C LEU A 476 21.17 -15.23 -0.17
N PRO A 477 21.14 -16.01 -1.25
CA PRO A 477 22.11 -17.08 -1.49
C PRO A 477 23.53 -16.54 -1.46
N TYR A 478 24.45 -17.24 -0.80
CA TYR A 478 25.84 -16.79 -0.65
C TYR A 478 26.58 -16.58 -1.97
N ASP A 479 26.26 -17.36 -2.99
CA ASP A 479 26.82 -17.21 -4.33
C ASP A 479 26.34 -15.91 -5.02
N VAL A 480 25.08 -15.49 -4.80
CA VAL A 480 24.56 -14.21 -5.27
C VAL A 480 25.29 -13.06 -4.57
N LEU A 481 25.43 -13.12 -3.24
CA LEU A 481 26.20 -12.13 -2.48
C LEU A 481 27.65 -12.04 -2.95
N ALA A 482 28.28 -13.18 -3.23
CA ALA A 482 29.64 -13.22 -3.74
C ALA A 482 29.75 -12.58 -5.13
N ARG A 483 28.79 -12.84 -6.03
CA ARG A 483 28.78 -12.21 -7.37
C ARG A 483 28.57 -10.70 -7.27
N ILE A 484 27.60 -10.24 -6.48
CA ILE A 484 27.35 -8.81 -6.28
C ILE A 484 28.61 -8.12 -5.76
N SER A 485 29.21 -8.67 -4.68
CA SER A 485 30.42 -8.12 -4.06
C SER A 485 31.59 -8.06 -5.06
N ASN A 486 31.87 -9.15 -5.76
CA ASN A 486 32.95 -9.21 -6.75
C ASN A 486 32.72 -8.25 -7.92
N ARG A 487 31.51 -8.17 -8.45
CA ARG A 487 31.20 -7.25 -9.55
C ARG A 487 31.35 -5.79 -9.11
N ILE A 488 30.82 -5.42 -7.95
CA ILE A 488 30.93 -4.04 -7.45
C ILE A 488 32.39 -3.65 -7.25
N THR A 489 33.17 -4.45 -6.52
CA THR A 489 34.58 -4.13 -6.22
C THR A 489 35.49 -4.15 -7.45
N ASN A 490 35.15 -4.90 -8.49
CA ASN A 490 35.90 -4.93 -9.76
C ASN A 490 35.50 -3.82 -10.73
N SER A 491 34.25 -3.36 -10.69
CA SER A 491 33.70 -2.41 -11.68
C SER A 491 33.60 -0.97 -11.17
N VAL A 492 33.65 -0.77 -9.84
CA VAL A 492 33.54 0.54 -9.19
C VAL A 492 34.83 0.80 -8.40
N PRO A 493 35.81 1.50 -8.99
CA PRO A 493 37.15 1.66 -8.43
C PRO A 493 37.18 2.32 -7.05
N GLU A 494 36.20 3.14 -6.74
CA GLU A 494 36.07 3.86 -5.47
C GLU A 494 35.56 2.97 -4.34
N VAL A 495 35.09 1.75 -4.66
CA VAL A 495 34.54 0.79 -3.70
C VAL A 495 35.50 -0.39 -3.50
N ASN A 496 35.88 -0.63 -2.25
CA ASN A 496 36.75 -1.74 -1.91
C ASN A 496 36.13 -2.72 -0.89
N ARG A 497 34.87 -2.49 -0.50
CA ARG A 497 34.17 -3.35 0.49
C ARG A 497 32.66 -3.32 0.25
N VAL A 498 32.07 -4.51 0.32
CA VAL A 498 30.61 -4.69 0.36
C VAL A 498 30.25 -5.35 1.68
N VAL A 499 29.23 -4.83 2.37
CA VAL A 499 28.71 -5.34 3.64
C VAL A 499 27.20 -5.60 3.53
N LEU A 500 26.71 -6.56 4.32
CA LEU A 500 25.30 -6.90 4.38
C LEU A 500 24.72 -6.39 5.70
N ASP A 501 23.61 -5.63 5.62
CA ASP A 501 22.81 -5.26 6.77
C ASP A 501 21.75 -6.33 7.02
N CYS A 502 21.84 -7.00 8.16
CA CYS A 502 20.96 -8.08 8.60
C CYS A 502 20.02 -7.67 9.75
N THR A 503 19.74 -6.38 9.88
CA THR A 503 18.86 -5.83 10.92
C THR A 503 17.40 -5.90 10.49
N SER A 504 16.51 -6.39 11.37
CA SER A 504 15.08 -6.37 11.16
C SER A 504 14.47 -4.98 11.44
N LYS A 505 13.27 -4.73 10.95
CA LYS A 505 12.44 -3.57 11.30
C LYS A 505 11.24 -4.03 12.14
N PRO A 506 11.05 -3.57 13.38
CA PRO A 506 12.02 -2.83 14.17
C PRO A 506 13.25 -3.64 14.57
N PRO A 507 14.38 -3.09 15.12
CA PRO A 507 14.57 -1.67 15.45
C PRO A 507 15.08 -0.78 14.29
N GLY A 508 15.60 -1.36 13.21
CA GLY A 508 16.04 -0.58 12.06
C GLY A 508 14.87 -0.10 11.20
N THR A 509 15.11 0.91 10.35
CA THR A 509 14.20 1.30 9.26
C THR A 509 14.59 0.56 7.98
N ILE A 510 13.76 0.61 6.91
CA ILE A 510 14.12 0.03 5.61
C ILE A 510 15.22 0.88 4.97
N GLU A 511 15.02 2.19 4.83
CA GLU A 511 16.07 3.11 4.39
C GLU A 511 17.01 3.44 5.56
N TRP A 512 18.26 3.79 5.26
CA TRP A 512 19.27 4.13 6.26
C TRP A 512 19.19 5.60 6.72
N GLU A 513 18.78 6.50 5.83
CA GLU A 513 18.51 7.92 6.14
C GLU A 513 17.08 8.32 5.87
#